data_532adb1276abe15d51c3ffdbb4a22c50
#
_entry.id   532adb1276abe15d51c3ffdbb4a22c50
#
_cell.length_a   1.000
_cell.length_b   1.000
_cell.length_c   1.000
_cell.angle_alpha   90.00
_cell.angle_beta   90.00
_cell.angle_gamma   90.00
#
_symmetry.space_group_name_H-M   'P 1'
#
loop_
_entity.id
_entity.type
_entity.pdbx_description
1 polymer ?
#
loop_
_entity_poly.entity_id
_entity_poly.type
_entity_poly.pdbx_seq_one_letter_code
_entity_poly.pdbx_strand_id
1 'polypeptide(L)'
;YTPHFLQEGKNMRGKEEIKKTIEEGKAVLGIEFGSTRIKAVLIDEDKSPIASGSYDWENQLVDNVWTYSMEKIQNGLQGCYQDLVKDVEAKYDVKLTKFAALGVSAMMHGYLAFDENDELLVPFRTWRNTITEEASEKLTELFSYHIPQRWSIAHLYQAILNGEEHVKDVRYITTLAGYIHWKLTGKKVLGNGDAAGMFPIDIATKKFNEKMMDQFDELTAEKNFPWKF
;
A
#
# COMPACT_ATOMS: atom_id res chain seq x y z
N TYR A 1 21.90 11.86 -25.69
CA TYR A 1 20.64 11.68 -26.43
C TYR A 1 19.51 11.97 -25.46
N THR A 2 19.03 13.21 -25.45
CA THR A 2 17.85 13.64 -24.70
C THR A 2 16.65 13.47 -25.61
N PRO A 3 15.62 12.68 -25.27
CA PRO A 3 14.41 12.64 -26.07
C PRO A 3 13.66 13.96 -25.86
N HIS A 4 13.54 14.75 -26.92
CA HIS A 4 12.55 15.81 -27.01
C HIS A 4 11.16 15.16 -27.01
N PHE A 5 10.51 15.12 -25.87
CA PHE A 5 9.07 15.01 -25.82
C PHE A 5 8.50 16.37 -26.24
N LEU A 6 7.91 16.38 -27.42
CA LEU A 6 7.11 17.47 -27.94
C LEU A 6 6.06 17.84 -26.89
N GLN A 7 6.24 18.98 -26.25
CA GLN A 7 5.17 19.69 -25.57
C GLN A 7 4.19 20.20 -26.66
N GLU A 8 3.28 19.34 -27.08
CA GLU A 8 2.04 19.83 -27.66
C GLU A 8 1.37 20.71 -26.63
N GLY A 9 1.17 21.99 -26.92
CA GLY A 9 0.49 22.93 -26.05
C GLY A 9 -0.92 22.46 -25.74
N LYS A 10 -1.08 21.67 -24.66
CA LYS A 10 -2.38 21.43 -24.07
C LYS A 10 -2.90 22.77 -23.62
N ASN A 11 -4.00 23.20 -24.24
CA ASN A 11 -4.78 24.36 -23.83
C ASN A 11 -5.16 24.13 -22.36
N MET A 12 -4.45 24.78 -21.41
CA MET A 12 -4.77 24.66 -19.98
C MET A 12 -6.15 25.24 -19.79
N ARG A 13 -7.06 24.45 -19.21
CA ARG A 13 -8.41 24.94 -18.86
C ARG A 13 -8.33 26.20 -18.02
N GLY A 14 -9.24 27.10 -18.23
CA GLY A 14 -9.36 28.35 -17.47
C GLY A 14 -9.69 28.07 -15.99
N LYS A 15 -9.32 28.97 -15.10
CA LYS A 15 -9.56 28.85 -13.64
C LYS A 15 -11.04 28.55 -13.32
N GLU A 16 -11.97 29.20 -13.98
CA GLU A 16 -13.41 29.01 -13.77
C GLU A 16 -13.90 27.63 -14.23
N GLU A 17 -13.32 27.07 -15.27
CA GLU A 17 -13.64 25.73 -15.76
C GLU A 17 -13.16 24.66 -14.78
N ILE A 18 -11.95 24.81 -14.24
CA ILE A 18 -11.40 23.93 -13.21
C ILE A 18 -12.23 24.02 -11.92
N LYS A 19 -12.60 25.24 -11.50
CA LYS A 19 -13.49 25.45 -10.36
C LYS A 19 -14.79 24.66 -10.52
N LYS A 20 -15.43 24.75 -11.67
CA LYS A 20 -16.65 23.99 -11.99
C LYS A 20 -16.43 22.48 -11.94
N THR A 21 -15.31 21.98 -12.48
CA THR A 21 -14.94 20.56 -12.40
C THR A 21 -14.86 20.07 -10.94
N ILE A 22 -14.28 20.89 -10.04
CA ILE A 22 -14.20 20.58 -8.61
C ILE A 22 -15.58 20.62 -7.96
N GLU A 23 -16.36 21.67 -8.18
CA GLU A 23 -17.73 21.82 -7.63
C GLU A 23 -18.67 20.71 -8.07
N GLU A 24 -18.54 20.23 -9.32
CA GLU A 24 -19.32 19.12 -9.84
C GLU A 24 -18.82 17.74 -9.35
N GLY A 25 -17.64 17.69 -8.70
CA GLY A 25 -17.03 16.46 -8.21
C GLY A 25 -16.51 15.54 -9.32
N LYS A 26 -16.07 16.12 -10.43
CA LYS A 26 -15.53 15.39 -11.59
C LYS A 26 -14.02 15.16 -11.51
N ALA A 27 -13.34 15.88 -10.61
CA ALA A 27 -11.92 15.69 -10.38
C ALA A 27 -11.62 14.30 -9.79
N VAL A 28 -10.42 13.77 -10.03
CA VAL A 28 -9.95 12.49 -9.50
C VAL A 28 -8.77 12.72 -8.57
N LEU A 29 -8.77 12.05 -7.43
CA LEU A 29 -7.74 12.15 -6.41
C LEU A 29 -6.82 10.93 -6.43
N GLY A 30 -5.51 11.15 -6.55
CA GLY A 30 -4.47 10.15 -6.32
C GLY A 30 -3.73 10.44 -5.03
N ILE A 31 -3.49 9.41 -4.19
CA ILE A 31 -2.67 9.53 -2.98
C ILE A 31 -1.57 8.48 -3.02
N GLU A 32 -0.32 8.91 -2.80
CA GLU A 32 0.86 8.06 -2.75
C GLU A 32 1.49 8.10 -1.35
N PHE A 33 1.63 6.95 -0.71
CA PHE A 33 2.40 6.79 0.52
C PHE A 33 3.84 6.40 0.18
N GLY A 34 4.68 7.39 -0.12
CA GLY A 34 6.10 7.20 -0.32
C GLY A 34 6.86 7.01 0.99
N SER A 35 8.12 6.58 0.95
CA SER A 35 8.91 6.25 2.16
C SER A 35 9.32 7.47 3.00
N THR A 36 9.33 8.67 2.42
CA THR A 36 9.70 9.91 3.11
C THR A 36 8.64 11.00 3.03
N ARG A 37 7.64 10.81 2.17
CA ARG A 37 6.57 11.79 1.93
C ARG A 37 5.31 11.11 1.43
N ILE A 38 4.17 11.51 1.97
CA ILE A 38 2.86 11.22 1.42
C ILE A 38 2.51 12.37 0.48
N LYS A 39 1.99 12.06 -0.70
CA LYS A 39 1.60 13.05 -1.71
C LYS A 39 0.17 12.81 -2.14
N ALA A 40 -0.55 13.89 -2.38
CA ALA A 40 -1.87 13.87 -2.98
C ALA A 40 -1.87 14.76 -4.22
N VAL A 41 -2.50 14.29 -5.29
CA VAL A 41 -2.66 15.05 -6.54
C VAL A 41 -4.11 14.96 -6.98
N LEU A 42 -4.72 16.11 -7.20
CA LEU A 42 -6.03 16.24 -7.82
C LEU A 42 -5.85 16.53 -9.30
N ILE A 43 -6.49 15.73 -10.14
CA ILE A 43 -6.45 15.89 -11.60
C ILE A 43 -7.86 16.20 -12.14
N ASP A 44 -7.92 16.93 -13.24
CA ASP A 44 -9.14 17.20 -13.97
C ASP A 44 -9.51 16.09 -14.96
N GLU A 45 -10.55 16.31 -15.76
CA GLU A 45 -11.04 15.37 -16.78
C GLU A 45 -10.01 15.13 -17.91
N ASP A 46 -9.10 16.10 -18.16
CA ASP A 46 -8.00 15.98 -19.12
C ASP A 46 -6.75 15.31 -18.51
N LYS A 47 -6.85 14.82 -17.28
CA LYS A 47 -5.76 14.22 -16.51
C LYS A 47 -4.61 15.20 -16.21
N SER A 48 -4.89 16.49 -16.22
CA SER A 48 -3.94 17.54 -15.85
C SER A 48 -3.97 17.75 -14.34
N PRO A 49 -2.79 17.81 -13.66
CA PRO A 49 -2.74 18.16 -12.25
C PRO A 49 -3.27 19.58 -12.01
N ILE A 50 -4.26 19.71 -11.13
CA ILE A 50 -4.87 20.98 -10.79
C ILE A 50 -4.54 21.45 -9.38
N ALA A 51 -4.37 20.52 -8.45
CA ALA A 51 -3.93 20.83 -7.09
C ALA A 51 -3.11 19.67 -6.52
N SER A 52 -2.34 19.97 -5.47
CA SER A 52 -1.52 18.96 -4.78
C SER A 52 -1.43 19.23 -3.29
N GLY A 53 -1.18 18.19 -2.53
CA GLY A 53 -0.86 18.26 -1.12
C GLY A 53 0.25 17.28 -0.76
N SER A 54 0.90 17.52 0.37
CA SER A 54 1.98 16.65 0.85
C SER A 54 2.06 16.61 2.37
N TYR A 55 2.71 15.56 2.87
CA TYR A 55 3.02 15.41 4.28
C TYR A 55 4.34 14.67 4.41
N ASP A 56 5.33 15.29 5.04
CA ASP A 56 6.62 14.66 5.28
C ASP A 56 6.53 13.75 6.51
N TRP A 57 7.06 12.55 6.38
CA TRP A 57 7.13 11.57 7.45
C TRP A 57 8.40 10.72 7.36
N GLU A 58 8.70 9.98 8.41
CA GLU A 58 9.92 9.17 8.46
C GLU A 58 9.63 7.76 8.99
N ASN A 59 10.34 6.80 8.40
CA ASN A 59 10.44 5.44 8.90
C ASN A 59 11.23 5.43 10.23
N GLN A 60 10.76 4.68 11.20
CA GLN A 60 11.38 4.59 12.53
C GLN A 60 11.94 3.19 12.74
N LEU A 61 13.09 3.13 13.40
CA LEU A 61 13.65 1.88 13.90
C LEU A 61 13.23 1.71 15.35
N VAL A 62 12.34 0.75 15.63
CA VAL A 62 11.83 0.43 16.96
C VAL A 62 12.11 -1.05 17.20
N ASP A 63 12.83 -1.38 18.27
CA ASP A 63 13.20 -2.76 18.62
C ASP A 63 13.80 -3.55 17.43
N ASN A 64 14.70 -2.90 16.69
CA ASN A 64 15.34 -3.41 15.48
C ASN A 64 14.37 -3.67 14.29
N VAL A 65 13.16 -3.14 14.32
CA VAL A 65 12.18 -3.23 13.22
C VAL A 65 11.97 -1.84 12.61
N TRP A 66 12.17 -1.73 11.30
CA TRP A 66 11.81 -0.53 10.55
C TRP A 66 10.29 -0.49 10.35
N THR A 67 9.65 0.55 10.91
CA THR A 67 8.19 0.66 11.01
C THR A 67 7.68 2.08 10.81
N TYR A 68 6.38 2.20 10.56
CA TYR A 68 5.57 3.42 10.78
C TYR A 68 4.43 3.04 11.73
N SER A 69 4.19 3.84 12.77
CA SER A 69 3.03 3.58 13.62
C SER A 69 1.71 3.83 12.87
N MET A 70 0.66 3.13 13.26
CA MET A 70 -0.67 3.30 12.66
C MET A 70 -1.19 4.73 12.82
N GLU A 71 -0.88 5.37 13.95
CA GLU A 71 -1.17 6.78 14.20
C GLU A 71 -0.47 7.70 13.19
N LYS A 72 0.82 7.47 12.90
CA LYS A 72 1.55 8.24 11.88
C LYS A 72 0.98 8.06 10.48
N ILE A 73 0.53 6.86 10.15
CA ILE A 73 -0.13 6.57 8.87
C ILE A 73 -1.42 7.39 8.75
N GLN A 74 -2.25 7.40 9.79
CA GLN A 74 -3.51 8.17 9.82
C GLN A 74 -3.26 9.69 9.79
N ASN A 75 -2.38 10.18 10.64
CA ASN A 75 -2.02 11.61 10.69
C ASN A 75 -1.41 12.08 9.38
N GLY A 76 -0.60 11.24 8.75
CA GLY A 76 -0.01 11.53 7.45
C GLY A 76 -1.04 11.63 6.33
N LEU A 77 -2.01 10.71 6.29
CA LEU A 77 -3.12 10.77 5.34
C LEU A 77 -3.94 12.05 5.53
N GLN A 78 -4.32 12.36 6.77
CA GLN A 78 -5.12 13.55 7.09
C GLN A 78 -4.35 14.83 6.77
N GLY A 79 -3.08 14.92 7.17
CA GLY A 79 -2.25 16.10 6.92
C GLY A 79 -2.04 16.35 5.42
N CYS A 80 -1.77 15.31 4.65
CA CYS A 80 -1.63 15.39 3.21
C CYS A 80 -2.93 15.85 2.52
N TYR A 81 -4.07 15.32 2.94
CA TYR A 81 -5.37 15.75 2.42
C TYR A 81 -5.72 17.19 2.80
N GLN A 82 -5.44 17.60 4.03
CA GLN A 82 -5.64 18.98 4.46
C GLN A 82 -4.79 19.97 3.67
N ASP A 83 -3.54 19.61 3.35
CA ASP A 83 -2.65 20.42 2.53
C ASP A 83 -3.19 20.56 1.10
N LEU A 84 -3.69 19.47 0.50
CA LEU A 84 -4.40 19.50 -0.78
C LEU A 84 -5.62 20.42 -0.76
N VAL A 85 -6.46 20.34 0.28
CA VAL A 85 -7.67 21.18 0.40
C VAL A 85 -7.29 22.67 0.44
N LYS A 86 -6.24 23.02 1.18
CA LYS A 86 -5.73 24.42 1.22
C LYS A 86 -5.23 24.88 -0.15
N ASP A 87 -4.53 24.02 -0.90
CA ASP A 87 -4.05 24.34 -2.24
C ASP A 87 -5.22 24.58 -3.23
N VAL A 88 -6.28 23.75 -3.13
CA VAL A 88 -7.52 23.93 -3.90
C VAL A 88 -8.19 25.26 -3.56
N GLU A 89 -8.36 25.57 -2.29
CA GLU A 89 -8.98 26.83 -1.82
C GLU A 89 -8.18 28.04 -2.30
N ALA A 90 -6.86 28.01 -2.14
CA ALA A 90 -5.98 29.12 -2.55
C ALA A 90 -6.00 29.38 -4.06
N LYS A 91 -6.05 28.31 -4.88
CA LYS A 91 -6.01 28.42 -6.34
C LYS A 91 -7.35 28.80 -6.96
N TYR A 92 -8.43 28.20 -6.46
CA TYR A 92 -9.73 28.22 -7.13
C TYR A 92 -10.86 28.86 -6.33
N ASP A 93 -10.62 29.24 -5.07
CA ASP A 93 -11.63 29.79 -4.17
C ASP A 93 -12.88 28.87 -4.10
N VAL A 94 -12.65 27.57 -3.87
CA VAL A 94 -13.68 26.54 -3.77
C VAL A 94 -13.29 25.48 -2.74
N LYS A 95 -14.27 24.92 -2.05
CA LYS A 95 -14.06 23.83 -1.10
C LYS A 95 -14.11 22.47 -1.83
N LEU A 96 -13.10 21.64 -1.62
CA LEU A 96 -13.10 20.26 -2.09
C LEU A 96 -13.97 19.41 -1.17
N THR A 97 -15.19 19.08 -1.59
CA THR A 97 -16.14 18.28 -0.81
C THR A 97 -16.43 16.90 -1.42
N LYS A 98 -16.12 16.74 -2.69
CA LYS A 98 -16.35 15.49 -3.45
C LYS A 98 -15.39 15.37 -4.62
N PHE A 99 -15.17 14.14 -5.07
CA PHE A 99 -14.40 13.80 -6.28
C PHE A 99 -14.99 12.55 -6.92
N ALA A 100 -14.74 12.35 -8.21
CA ALA A 100 -15.31 11.24 -8.99
C ALA A 100 -14.73 9.88 -8.57
N ALA A 101 -13.44 9.84 -8.26
CA ALA A 101 -12.74 8.63 -7.82
C ALA A 101 -11.53 8.97 -6.97
N LEU A 102 -11.08 8.00 -6.18
CA LEU A 102 -9.84 8.05 -5.42
C LEU A 102 -9.02 6.80 -5.71
N GLY A 103 -7.73 6.99 -5.99
CA GLY A 103 -6.76 5.92 -6.10
C GLY A 103 -5.68 6.05 -5.03
N VAL A 104 -5.27 4.91 -4.46
CA VAL A 104 -4.19 4.86 -3.47
C VAL A 104 -3.04 4.04 -4.03
N SER A 105 -1.83 4.58 -3.91
CA SER A 105 -0.57 3.87 -4.10
C SER A 105 0.24 3.97 -2.81
N ALA A 106 1.04 2.97 -2.51
CA ALA A 106 1.92 2.98 -1.35
C ALA A 106 3.21 2.23 -1.64
N MET A 107 4.21 2.41 -0.77
CA MET A 107 5.38 1.55 -0.82
C MET A 107 4.94 0.09 -0.72
N MET A 108 5.39 -0.70 -1.68
CA MET A 108 5.04 -2.12 -1.78
C MET A 108 5.69 -2.95 -0.66
N HIS A 109 5.21 -4.17 -0.53
CA HIS A 109 5.76 -5.18 0.37
C HIS A 109 5.52 -4.88 1.85
N GLY A 110 6.18 -5.64 2.70
CA GLY A 110 6.07 -5.52 4.15
C GLY A 110 4.99 -6.43 4.74
N TYR A 111 4.77 -6.28 6.03
CA TYR A 111 3.94 -7.19 6.79
C TYR A 111 3.03 -6.41 7.75
N LEU A 112 1.76 -6.37 7.43
CA LEU A 112 0.67 -5.88 8.25
C LEU A 112 -0.25 -7.07 8.54
N ALA A 113 -0.20 -7.60 9.75
CA ALA A 113 -0.94 -8.79 10.16
C ALA A 113 -2.00 -8.45 11.21
N PHE A 114 -3.20 -8.92 11.02
CA PHE A 114 -4.37 -8.64 11.84
C PHE A 114 -5.02 -9.93 12.32
N ASP A 115 -5.64 -9.87 13.50
CA ASP A 115 -6.43 -10.94 14.08
C ASP A 115 -7.90 -10.96 13.57
N GLU A 116 -8.73 -11.78 14.18
CA GLU A 116 -10.15 -11.90 13.85
C GLU A 116 -10.98 -10.65 14.19
N ASN A 117 -10.48 -9.79 15.09
CA ASN A 117 -11.11 -8.54 15.51
C ASN A 117 -10.60 -7.33 14.73
N ASP A 118 -9.75 -7.56 13.70
CA ASP A 118 -9.11 -6.50 12.92
C ASP A 118 -8.09 -5.66 13.71
N GLU A 119 -7.55 -6.22 14.81
CA GLU A 119 -6.51 -5.61 15.60
C GLU A 119 -5.12 -5.98 15.04
N LEU A 120 -4.21 -5.00 14.99
CA LEU A 120 -2.85 -5.19 14.51
C LEU A 120 -2.06 -6.04 15.52
N LEU A 121 -1.56 -7.19 15.08
CA LEU A 121 -0.89 -8.16 15.94
C LEU A 121 0.55 -7.80 16.31
N VAL A 122 1.26 -7.17 15.39
CA VAL A 122 2.65 -6.73 15.55
C VAL A 122 2.88 -5.41 14.84
N PRO A 123 3.90 -4.61 15.22
CA PRO A 123 4.24 -3.39 14.47
C PRO A 123 4.41 -3.66 12.98
N PHE A 124 3.96 -2.72 12.13
CA PHE A 124 4.15 -2.81 10.69
C PHE A 124 5.62 -3.03 10.33
N ARG A 125 5.97 -4.14 9.71
CA ARG A 125 7.32 -4.44 9.20
C ARG A 125 7.41 -3.96 7.77
N THR A 126 8.15 -2.88 7.54
CA THR A 126 8.26 -2.27 6.20
C THR A 126 9.19 -3.04 5.28
N TRP A 127 9.16 -2.71 3.98
CA TRP A 127 10.08 -3.25 2.96
C TRP A 127 11.57 -3.08 3.28
N ARG A 128 11.90 -2.18 4.20
CA ARG A 128 13.28 -1.85 4.60
C ARG A 128 13.91 -2.89 5.53
N ASN A 129 13.09 -3.77 6.12
CA ASN A 129 13.58 -4.81 7.00
C ASN A 129 14.30 -5.92 6.22
N THR A 130 15.47 -6.32 6.70
CA THR A 130 16.29 -7.42 6.19
C THR A 130 16.38 -8.59 7.18
N ILE A 131 15.35 -8.75 8.01
CA ILE A 131 15.30 -9.72 9.12
C ILE A 131 14.72 -11.08 8.71
N THR A 132 14.55 -11.33 7.42
CA THR A 132 13.82 -12.49 6.87
C THR A 132 14.67 -13.31 5.90
N GLU A 133 16.00 -13.29 6.08
CA GLU A 133 16.93 -13.96 5.17
C GLU A 133 16.69 -15.48 5.14
N GLU A 134 16.63 -16.14 6.31
CA GLU A 134 16.41 -17.58 6.42
C GLU A 134 15.09 -18.00 5.76
N ALA A 135 14.01 -17.26 6.03
CA ALA A 135 12.71 -17.54 5.43
C ALA A 135 12.73 -17.36 3.90
N SER A 136 13.37 -16.31 3.43
CA SER A 136 13.52 -15.99 2.00
C SER A 136 14.24 -17.11 1.26
N GLU A 137 15.35 -17.61 1.80
CA GLU A 137 16.13 -18.72 1.22
C GLU A 137 15.33 -20.01 1.17
N LYS A 138 14.73 -20.44 2.30
CA LYS A 138 13.92 -21.66 2.39
C LYS A 138 12.71 -21.64 1.46
N LEU A 139 12.00 -20.50 1.38
CA LEU A 139 10.85 -20.37 0.48
C LEU A 139 11.28 -20.32 -0.99
N THR A 140 12.41 -19.73 -1.30
CA THR A 140 12.98 -19.71 -2.66
C THR A 140 13.30 -21.14 -3.13
N GLU A 141 13.91 -21.94 -2.27
CA GLU A 141 14.19 -23.36 -2.55
C GLU A 141 12.89 -24.16 -2.72
N LEU A 142 11.95 -24.04 -1.77
CA LEU A 142 10.68 -24.77 -1.77
C LEU A 142 9.86 -24.51 -3.04
N PHE A 143 9.74 -23.26 -3.42
CA PHE A 143 8.92 -22.86 -4.57
C PHE A 143 9.66 -22.95 -5.90
N SER A 144 11.00 -23.15 -5.88
CA SER A 144 11.86 -22.97 -7.06
C SER A 144 11.59 -21.62 -7.75
N TYR A 145 11.32 -20.60 -6.93
CA TYR A 145 10.96 -19.25 -7.34
C TYR A 145 11.53 -18.24 -6.34
N HIS A 146 12.21 -17.20 -6.84
CA HIS A 146 12.85 -16.20 -5.97
C HIS A 146 11.84 -15.46 -5.10
N ILE A 147 11.95 -15.61 -3.79
CA ILE A 147 11.15 -14.91 -2.78
C ILE A 147 12.04 -13.84 -2.11
N PRO A 148 11.86 -12.55 -2.42
CA PRO A 148 12.64 -11.50 -1.78
C PRO A 148 12.33 -11.37 -0.28
N GLN A 149 13.33 -11.01 0.53
CA GLN A 149 13.20 -10.81 1.98
C GLN A 149 12.07 -9.85 2.38
N ARG A 150 11.79 -8.84 1.55
CA ARG A 150 10.77 -7.82 1.82
C ARG A 150 9.32 -8.26 1.60
N TRP A 151 9.08 -9.44 1.02
CA TRP A 151 7.74 -9.94 0.75
C TRP A 151 7.01 -10.36 2.03
N SER A 152 5.68 -10.20 2.04
CA SER A 152 4.85 -10.52 3.21
C SER A 152 4.98 -11.98 3.64
N ILE A 153 5.06 -12.91 2.69
CA ILE A 153 5.24 -14.35 2.99
C ILE A 153 6.60 -14.64 3.66
N ALA A 154 7.67 -13.92 3.29
CA ALA A 154 8.96 -14.08 3.94
C ALA A 154 8.90 -13.61 5.40
N HIS A 155 8.19 -12.51 5.68
CA HIS A 155 7.97 -12.04 7.04
C HIS A 155 7.12 -13.01 7.87
N LEU A 156 6.04 -13.55 7.29
CA LEU A 156 5.21 -14.54 7.97
C LEU A 156 6.02 -15.79 8.29
N TYR A 157 6.74 -16.34 7.32
CA TYR A 157 7.52 -17.54 7.54
C TYR A 157 8.68 -17.32 8.51
N GLN A 158 9.32 -16.16 8.49
CA GLN A 158 10.34 -15.84 9.49
C GLN A 158 9.74 -15.77 10.90
N ALA A 159 8.55 -15.21 11.06
CA ALA A 159 7.85 -15.19 12.34
C ALA A 159 7.54 -16.62 12.83
N ILE A 160 7.19 -17.53 11.92
CA ILE A 160 6.99 -18.96 12.22
C ILE A 160 8.31 -19.61 12.69
N LEU A 161 9.41 -19.36 11.97
CA LEU A 161 10.74 -19.89 12.32
C LEU A 161 11.21 -19.39 13.69
N ASN A 162 10.96 -18.12 13.99
CA ASN A 162 11.28 -17.50 15.27
C ASN A 162 10.36 -17.97 16.41
N GLY A 163 9.26 -18.67 16.14
CA GLY A 163 8.27 -19.04 17.14
C GLY A 163 7.50 -17.86 17.73
N GLU A 164 7.27 -16.82 16.92
CA GLU A 164 6.55 -15.63 17.39
C GLU A 164 5.09 -15.96 17.70
N GLU A 165 4.63 -15.59 18.90
CA GLU A 165 3.30 -16.00 19.41
C GLU A 165 2.12 -15.51 18.57
N HIS A 166 2.25 -14.33 17.93
CA HIS A 166 1.17 -13.72 17.16
C HIS A 166 0.75 -14.55 15.93
N VAL A 167 1.61 -15.44 15.44
CA VAL A 167 1.37 -16.19 14.19
C VAL A 167 0.09 -17.02 14.26
N LYS A 168 -0.22 -17.61 15.39
CA LYS A 168 -1.45 -18.42 15.61
C LYS A 168 -2.74 -17.60 15.45
N ASP A 169 -2.66 -16.30 15.73
CA ASP A 169 -3.80 -15.39 15.75
C ASP A 169 -4.00 -14.63 14.41
N VAL A 170 -3.10 -14.83 13.45
CA VAL A 170 -3.19 -14.19 12.11
C VAL A 170 -4.47 -14.66 11.40
N ARG A 171 -5.25 -13.72 10.91
CA ARG A 171 -6.44 -13.94 10.07
C ARG A 171 -6.40 -13.15 8.78
N TYR A 172 -5.65 -12.06 8.75
CA TYR A 172 -5.54 -11.23 7.57
C TYR A 172 -4.16 -10.59 7.48
N ILE A 173 -3.55 -10.69 6.32
CA ILE A 173 -2.29 -10.01 5.99
C ILE A 173 -2.54 -9.08 4.81
N THR A 174 -1.99 -7.89 4.85
CA THR A 174 -2.13 -6.91 3.79
C THR A 174 -0.87 -6.04 3.65
N THR A 175 -0.86 -5.26 2.59
CA THR A 175 0.13 -4.19 2.35
C THR A 175 -0.40 -2.86 2.87
N LEU A 176 0.44 -1.83 2.86
CA LEU A 176 0.02 -0.49 3.26
C LEU A 176 -1.10 0.05 2.35
N ALA A 177 -1.01 -0.14 1.03
CA ALA A 177 -2.07 0.28 0.11
C ALA A 177 -3.38 -0.46 0.37
N GLY A 178 -3.34 -1.77 0.60
CA GLY A 178 -4.50 -2.57 0.97
C GLY A 178 -5.12 -2.13 2.29
N TYR A 179 -4.30 -1.80 3.30
CA TYR A 179 -4.77 -1.28 4.58
C TYR A 179 -5.50 0.08 4.43
N ILE A 180 -4.90 1.02 3.69
CA ILE A 180 -5.54 2.33 3.45
C ILE A 180 -6.85 2.16 2.67
N HIS A 181 -6.86 1.33 1.63
CA HIS A 181 -8.07 1.02 0.89
C HIS A 181 -9.17 0.45 1.81
N TRP A 182 -8.81 -0.53 2.64
CA TRP A 182 -9.74 -1.11 3.61
C TRP A 182 -10.31 -0.07 4.58
N LYS A 183 -9.45 0.77 5.18
CA LYS A 183 -9.91 1.80 6.13
C LYS A 183 -10.79 2.88 5.48
N LEU A 184 -10.59 3.17 4.19
CA LEU A 184 -11.42 4.15 3.45
C LEU A 184 -12.75 3.56 2.94
N THR A 185 -12.80 2.25 2.67
CA THR A 185 -13.96 1.64 1.98
C THR A 185 -14.68 0.57 2.78
N GLY A 186 -14.08 0.08 3.87
CA GLY A 186 -14.53 -1.09 4.63
C GLY A 186 -14.27 -2.43 3.92
N LYS A 187 -13.61 -2.44 2.75
CA LYS A 187 -13.38 -3.65 1.94
C LYS A 187 -11.92 -4.08 1.97
N LYS A 188 -11.68 -5.33 2.38
CA LYS A 188 -10.36 -5.98 2.38
C LYS A 188 -10.07 -6.56 0.99
N VAL A 189 -9.49 -5.74 0.11
CA VAL A 189 -9.12 -6.13 -1.25
C VAL A 189 -7.71 -5.61 -1.60
N LEU A 190 -7.07 -6.28 -2.54
CA LEU A 190 -5.74 -5.93 -3.05
C LEU A 190 -5.75 -5.88 -4.57
N GLY A 191 -5.02 -4.93 -5.14
CA GLY A 191 -4.69 -4.96 -6.56
C GLY A 191 -3.66 -6.05 -6.85
N ASN A 192 -3.73 -6.69 -8.03
CA ASN A 192 -2.80 -7.75 -8.40
C ASN A 192 -1.33 -7.32 -8.35
N GLY A 193 -1.03 -6.07 -8.73
CA GLY A 193 0.33 -5.53 -8.69
C GLY A 193 0.89 -5.46 -7.27
N ASP A 194 0.07 -5.08 -6.30
CA ASP A 194 0.44 -5.00 -4.89
C ASP A 194 0.51 -6.40 -4.25
N ALA A 195 -0.48 -7.25 -4.54
CA ALA A 195 -0.51 -8.64 -4.08
C ALA A 195 0.69 -9.47 -4.56
N ALA A 196 1.21 -9.17 -5.76
CA ALA A 196 2.42 -9.81 -6.31
C ALA A 196 3.69 -9.56 -5.48
N GLY A 197 3.67 -8.56 -4.59
CA GLY A 197 4.72 -8.32 -3.60
C GLY A 197 4.49 -9.00 -2.25
N MET A 198 3.41 -9.74 -2.10
CA MET A 198 3.09 -10.50 -0.89
C MET A 198 3.38 -11.99 -1.05
N PHE A 199 2.92 -12.56 -2.16
CA PHE A 199 3.02 -13.97 -2.52
C PHE A 199 3.04 -14.13 -4.04
N PRO A 200 3.63 -15.21 -4.61
CA PRO A 200 3.64 -15.44 -6.05
C PRO A 200 2.24 -15.47 -6.68
N ILE A 201 2.08 -14.72 -7.77
CA ILE A 201 0.85 -14.67 -8.57
C ILE A 201 0.99 -15.56 -9.80
N ASP A 202 0.00 -16.39 -10.07
CA ASP A 202 -0.13 -17.11 -11.34
C ASP A 202 -0.59 -16.13 -12.43
N ILE A 203 0.17 -16.05 -13.52
CA ILE A 203 -0.05 -15.07 -14.59
C ILE A 203 -1.35 -15.36 -15.35
N ALA A 204 -1.74 -16.63 -15.50
CA ALA A 204 -2.91 -17.02 -16.24
C ALA A 204 -4.21 -16.73 -15.48
N THR A 205 -4.23 -17.07 -14.18
CA THR A 205 -5.40 -16.89 -13.32
C THR A 205 -5.47 -15.51 -12.67
N LYS A 206 -4.34 -14.81 -12.57
CA LYS A 206 -4.17 -13.54 -11.82
C LYS A 206 -4.53 -13.66 -10.34
N LYS A 207 -4.41 -14.86 -9.79
CA LYS A 207 -4.59 -15.18 -8.37
C LYS A 207 -3.27 -15.63 -7.77
N PHE A 208 -3.20 -15.77 -6.48
CA PHE A 208 -2.07 -16.43 -5.82
C PHE A 208 -1.87 -17.83 -6.38
N ASN A 209 -0.61 -18.26 -6.50
CA ASN A 209 -0.26 -19.55 -7.07
C ASN A 209 -0.69 -20.68 -6.12
N GLU A 210 -1.76 -21.39 -6.46
CA GLU A 210 -2.37 -22.43 -5.62
C GLU A 210 -1.38 -23.54 -5.25
N LYS A 211 -0.54 -23.97 -6.21
CA LYS A 211 0.49 -24.99 -5.93
C LYS A 211 1.48 -24.54 -4.85
N MET A 212 1.89 -23.28 -4.88
CA MET A 212 2.82 -22.75 -3.87
C MET A 212 2.13 -22.51 -2.53
N MET A 213 0.81 -22.21 -2.54
CA MET A 213 0.00 -22.14 -1.32
C MET A 213 -0.06 -23.51 -0.65
N ASP A 214 -0.36 -24.58 -1.40
CA ASP A 214 -0.38 -25.95 -0.90
C ASP A 214 1.00 -26.35 -0.35
N GLN A 215 2.10 -26.04 -1.04
CA GLN A 215 3.45 -26.30 -0.56
C GLN A 215 3.75 -25.57 0.77
N PHE A 216 3.26 -24.34 0.93
CA PHE A 216 3.43 -23.59 2.17
C PHE A 216 2.60 -24.19 3.32
N ASP A 217 1.36 -24.61 3.05
CA ASP A 217 0.51 -25.29 4.02
C ASP A 217 1.13 -26.62 4.47
N GLU A 218 1.69 -27.41 3.55
CA GLU A 218 2.45 -28.63 3.88
C GLU A 218 3.67 -28.34 4.75
N LEU A 219 4.46 -27.31 4.41
CA LEU A 219 5.64 -26.88 5.17
C LEU A 219 5.30 -26.50 6.61
N THR A 220 4.13 -25.93 6.83
CA THR A 220 3.70 -25.43 8.14
C THR A 220 2.74 -26.39 8.88
N ALA A 221 2.38 -27.52 8.29
CA ALA A 221 1.39 -28.48 8.81
C ALA A 221 1.66 -28.94 10.25
N GLU A 222 2.93 -29.19 10.62
CA GLU A 222 3.31 -29.63 11.96
C GLU A 222 3.04 -28.60 13.06
N LYS A 223 2.89 -27.33 12.69
CA LYS A 223 2.60 -26.22 13.63
C LYS A 223 1.14 -26.18 14.06
N ASN A 224 0.24 -26.87 13.36
CA ASN A 224 -1.20 -26.94 13.64
C ASN A 224 -1.85 -25.55 13.80
N PHE A 225 -1.50 -24.61 12.93
CA PHE A 225 -2.15 -23.29 12.94
C PHE A 225 -3.65 -23.42 12.63
N PRO A 226 -4.51 -22.55 13.22
CA PRO A 226 -5.95 -22.57 12.95
C PRO A 226 -6.34 -21.97 11.60
N TRP A 227 -5.36 -21.65 10.76
CA TRP A 227 -5.52 -21.07 9.41
C TRP A 227 -4.71 -21.86 8.39
N LYS A 228 -5.11 -21.74 7.14
CA LYS A 228 -4.39 -22.18 5.95
C LYS A 228 -4.35 -21.04 4.95
N PHE A 229 -3.43 -21.16 4.00
CA PHE A 229 -3.28 -20.17 2.93
C PHE A 229 -4.39 -20.25 1.90
#